data_169639bd29646e65942ca5f0d30c9c66
#
_entry.id   169639bd29646e65942ca5f0d30c9c66
#
_cell.length_a   1.000
_cell.length_b   1.000
_cell.length_c   1.000
_cell.angle_alpha   90.00
_cell.angle_beta   90.00
_cell.angle_gamma   90.00
#
_symmetry.space_group_name_H-M   'P 1'
#
loop_
_entity.id
_entity.type
_entity.pdbx_description
1 polymer ?
#
loop_
_entity_poly.entity_id
_entity_poly.type
_entity_poly.pdbx_seq_one_letter_code
_entity_poly.pdbx_strand_id
1 'polypeptide(L)'
;MRVLMTNIIALCDEGLYEELLRYVPTERQEKIARCGKRQDRMRSLAAGLLLEYGLRSMGCSLLPLVPETETVHLVCGTHGKPELSGGAGGHFNLSHAGDYAAAVFDEGEVGIDVEQARRVNVNVMRRQFTAEENAYLLSEPDAFLRLWTRKESYCKAVGEGLHLPLSSFDVLEDQVAGRTAPAAEAAVREADAGQFYLYTEVPVKGYVLSVCAGHPITGCPVENVDLRKLFDGIS
;
A
#
# COMPACT_ATOMS: atom_id res chain seq x y z
N MET A 1 11.60 -7.77 -2.21
CA MET A 1 10.30 -7.10 -2.41
C MET A 1 9.35 -7.98 -3.20
N ARG A 2 8.07 -8.01 -2.83
CA ARG A 2 6.98 -8.70 -3.55
C ARG A 2 5.77 -7.79 -3.65
N VAL A 3 5.20 -7.63 -4.84
CA VAL A 3 4.00 -6.81 -5.06
C VAL A 3 2.87 -7.69 -5.58
N LEU A 4 1.75 -7.65 -4.88
CA LEU A 4 0.53 -8.39 -5.21
C LEU A 4 -0.58 -7.42 -5.61
N MET A 5 -1.38 -7.79 -6.60
CA MET A 5 -2.56 -7.03 -7.00
C MET A 5 -3.71 -7.97 -7.33
N THR A 6 -4.93 -7.59 -7.02
CA THR A 6 -6.13 -8.37 -7.35
C THR A 6 -7.28 -7.50 -7.79
N ASN A 7 -8.12 -8.05 -8.67
CA ASN A 7 -9.38 -7.43 -9.07
C ASN A 7 -10.49 -7.86 -8.12
N ILE A 8 -11.20 -6.87 -7.55
CA ILE A 8 -12.27 -7.10 -6.56
C ILE A 8 -13.60 -7.56 -7.18
N ILE A 9 -13.73 -7.55 -8.51
CA ILE A 9 -15.00 -7.85 -9.19
C ILE A 9 -15.48 -9.28 -8.90
N ALA A 10 -14.56 -10.20 -8.64
CA ALA A 10 -14.90 -11.55 -8.21
C ALA A 10 -15.77 -11.56 -6.93
N LEU A 11 -15.60 -10.57 -6.04
CA LEU A 11 -16.35 -10.41 -4.79
C LEU A 11 -17.78 -9.85 -5.00
N CYS A 12 -18.22 -9.62 -6.25
CA CYS A 12 -19.63 -9.40 -6.55
C CYS A 12 -20.45 -10.68 -6.34
N ASP A 13 -19.83 -11.85 -6.47
CA ASP A 13 -20.42 -13.13 -6.08
C ASP A 13 -20.52 -13.18 -4.55
N GLU A 14 -21.75 -13.29 -4.04
CA GLU A 14 -22.02 -13.26 -2.60
C GLU A 14 -21.49 -14.52 -1.90
N GLY A 15 -21.60 -15.68 -2.56
CA GLY A 15 -21.08 -16.93 -2.02
C GLY A 15 -19.58 -16.88 -1.82
N LEU A 16 -18.84 -16.42 -2.85
CA LEU A 16 -17.40 -16.24 -2.77
C LEU A 16 -17.02 -15.17 -1.73
N TYR A 17 -17.78 -14.06 -1.66
CA TYR A 17 -17.54 -13.01 -0.68
C TYR A 17 -17.61 -13.54 0.75
N GLU A 18 -18.70 -14.26 1.10
CA GLU A 18 -18.92 -14.83 2.43
C GLU A 18 -17.90 -15.94 2.75
N GLU A 19 -17.52 -16.73 1.76
CA GLU A 19 -16.46 -17.73 1.90
C GLU A 19 -15.12 -17.07 2.24
N LEU A 20 -14.71 -16.10 1.46
CA LEU A 20 -13.41 -15.43 1.63
C LEU A 20 -13.33 -14.55 2.87
N LEU A 21 -14.47 -14.08 3.40
CA LEU A 21 -14.49 -13.30 4.64
C LEU A 21 -13.89 -14.06 5.84
N ARG A 22 -13.90 -15.40 5.82
CA ARG A 22 -13.32 -16.25 6.87
C ARG A 22 -11.79 -16.22 6.90
N TYR A 23 -11.15 -15.80 5.82
CA TYR A 23 -9.69 -15.74 5.69
C TYR A 23 -9.11 -14.38 6.11
N VAL A 24 -9.88 -13.55 6.79
CA VAL A 24 -9.40 -12.31 7.41
C VAL A 24 -9.77 -12.29 8.89
N PRO A 25 -8.93 -11.69 9.77
CA PRO A 25 -9.18 -11.63 11.22
C PRO A 25 -10.51 -10.93 11.56
N THR A 26 -11.07 -11.26 12.71
CA THR A 26 -12.35 -10.71 13.22
C THR A 26 -12.36 -9.18 13.21
N GLU A 27 -11.26 -8.54 13.64
CA GLU A 27 -11.13 -7.08 13.67
C GLU A 27 -11.25 -6.49 12.26
N ARG A 28 -10.73 -7.19 11.24
CA ARG A 28 -10.87 -6.80 9.84
C ARG A 28 -12.31 -7.00 9.37
N GLN A 29 -12.98 -8.10 9.73
CA GLN A 29 -14.38 -8.35 9.40
C GLN A 29 -15.29 -7.24 9.97
N GLU A 30 -15.06 -6.82 11.21
CA GLU A 30 -15.77 -5.71 11.83
C GLU A 30 -15.52 -4.38 11.10
N LYS A 31 -14.28 -4.10 10.69
CA LYS A 31 -13.95 -2.92 9.89
C LYS A 31 -14.70 -2.93 8.55
N ILE A 32 -14.73 -4.06 7.87
CA ILE A 32 -15.46 -4.27 6.61
C ILE A 32 -16.96 -4.02 6.81
N ALA A 33 -17.55 -4.55 7.87
CA ALA A 33 -18.97 -4.38 8.18
C ALA A 33 -19.38 -2.91 8.40
N ARG A 34 -18.46 -2.08 8.91
CA ARG A 34 -18.67 -0.64 9.11
C ARG A 34 -18.64 0.17 7.81
N CYS A 35 -18.14 -0.38 6.72
CA CYS A 35 -18.10 0.32 5.43
C CYS A 35 -19.52 0.46 4.86
N GLY A 36 -19.95 1.70 4.57
CA GLY A 36 -21.31 1.97 4.08
C GLY A 36 -21.57 1.46 2.67
N LYS A 37 -20.56 1.51 1.78
CA LYS A 37 -20.71 1.09 0.38
C LYS A 37 -20.16 -0.32 0.18
N ARG A 38 -20.90 -1.13 -0.63
CA ARG A 38 -20.44 -2.48 -0.97
C ARG A 38 -19.03 -2.50 -1.59
N GLN A 39 -18.75 -1.60 -2.51
CA GLN A 39 -17.44 -1.55 -3.16
C GLN A 39 -16.31 -1.30 -2.16
N ASP A 40 -16.53 -0.47 -1.12
CA ASP A 40 -15.53 -0.24 -0.07
C ASP A 40 -15.34 -1.48 0.81
N ARG A 41 -16.40 -2.24 1.06
CA ARG A 41 -16.32 -3.55 1.73
C ARG A 41 -15.48 -4.54 0.92
N MET A 42 -15.74 -4.64 -0.39
CA MET A 42 -14.99 -5.52 -1.29
C MET A 42 -13.51 -5.14 -1.35
N ARG A 43 -13.17 -3.83 -1.43
CA ARG A 43 -11.78 -3.35 -1.39
C ARG A 43 -11.09 -3.70 -0.08
N SER A 44 -11.78 -3.46 1.04
CA SER A 44 -11.24 -3.77 2.37
C SER A 44 -11.00 -5.27 2.56
N LEU A 45 -11.93 -6.11 2.06
CA LEU A 45 -11.75 -7.57 2.08
C LEU A 45 -10.58 -7.98 1.20
N ALA A 46 -10.53 -7.56 -0.06
CA ALA A 46 -9.46 -7.90 -0.99
C ALA A 46 -8.06 -7.51 -0.46
N ALA A 47 -7.94 -6.31 0.11
CA ALA A 47 -6.68 -5.89 0.74
C ALA A 47 -6.30 -6.77 1.94
N GLY A 48 -7.27 -7.20 2.75
CA GLY A 48 -7.04 -8.14 3.84
C GLY A 48 -6.62 -9.54 3.37
N LEU A 49 -7.24 -10.02 2.28
CA LEU A 49 -6.91 -11.29 1.66
C LEU A 49 -5.50 -11.30 1.05
N LEU A 50 -5.11 -10.21 0.37
CA LEU A 50 -3.74 -10.07 -0.15
C LEU A 50 -2.71 -10.05 0.98
N LEU A 51 -3.03 -9.40 2.11
CA LEU A 51 -2.15 -9.40 3.28
C LEU A 51 -1.98 -10.83 3.82
N GLU A 52 -3.05 -11.55 4.08
CA GLU A 52 -3.01 -12.92 4.59
C GLU A 52 -2.28 -13.86 3.62
N TYR A 53 -2.56 -13.76 2.32
CA TYR A 53 -1.89 -14.55 1.29
C TYR A 53 -0.37 -14.29 1.24
N GLY A 54 0.02 -13.02 1.27
CA GLY A 54 1.43 -12.63 1.29
C GLY A 54 2.15 -13.15 2.54
N LEU A 55 1.52 -13.00 3.73
CA LEU A 55 2.07 -13.49 4.99
C LEU A 55 2.24 -15.02 4.99
N ARG A 56 1.26 -15.78 4.51
CA ARG A 56 1.38 -17.25 4.42
C ARG A 56 2.56 -17.68 3.56
N SER A 57 2.82 -16.98 2.47
CA SER A 57 3.99 -17.27 1.62
C SER A 57 5.33 -16.99 2.31
N MET A 58 5.32 -16.27 3.43
CA MET A 58 6.47 -15.97 4.29
C MET A 58 6.46 -16.81 5.59
N GLY A 59 5.59 -17.83 5.68
CA GLY A 59 5.47 -18.67 6.87
C GLY A 59 4.75 -18.00 8.05
N CYS A 60 4.00 -16.93 7.82
CA CYS A 60 3.25 -16.18 8.84
C CYS A 60 1.75 -16.15 8.52
N SER A 61 0.90 -15.98 9.52
CA SER A 61 -0.54 -15.79 9.35
C SER A 61 -1.12 -14.89 10.43
N LEU A 62 -2.12 -14.09 10.06
CA LEU A 62 -2.95 -13.33 11.02
C LEU A 62 -4.04 -14.20 11.66
N LEU A 63 -4.27 -15.39 11.11
CA LEU A 63 -5.25 -16.34 11.61
C LEU A 63 -4.56 -17.37 12.51
N PRO A 64 -5.18 -17.76 13.64
CA PRO A 64 -4.63 -18.78 14.50
C PRO A 64 -4.73 -20.16 13.84
N LEU A 65 -3.79 -21.04 14.20
CA LEU A 65 -3.81 -22.47 13.84
C LEU A 65 -3.77 -22.75 12.33
N VAL A 66 -3.21 -21.85 11.52
CA VAL A 66 -2.91 -22.15 10.12
C VAL A 66 -1.66 -23.07 10.08
N PRO A 67 -1.75 -24.26 9.46
CA PRO A 67 -0.63 -25.18 9.41
C PRO A 67 0.65 -24.56 8.84
N GLU A 68 1.80 -24.90 9.40
CA GLU A 68 3.13 -24.48 8.94
C GLU A 68 3.36 -22.95 8.94
N THR A 69 2.55 -22.19 9.71
CA THR A 69 2.73 -20.73 9.84
C THR A 69 2.89 -20.31 11.29
N GLU A 70 3.65 -19.23 11.50
CA GLU A 70 3.68 -18.49 12.77
C GLU A 70 2.51 -17.52 12.83
N THR A 71 1.76 -17.52 13.94
CA THR A 71 0.69 -16.53 14.13
C THR A 71 1.29 -15.20 14.51
N VAL A 72 1.00 -14.17 13.69
CA VAL A 72 1.42 -12.79 13.90
C VAL A 72 0.22 -11.88 14.15
N HIS A 73 0.45 -10.71 14.75
CA HIS A 73 -0.60 -9.74 15.05
C HIS A 73 -0.29 -8.39 14.42
N LEU A 74 -1.34 -7.64 14.08
CA LEU A 74 -1.20 -6.25 13.66
C LEU A 74 -1.16 -5.33 14.88
N VAL A 75 -0.19 -4.44 14.89
CA VAL A 75 -0.11 -3.32 15.83
C VAL A 75 -0.23 -2.01 15.05
N CYS A 76 -0.68 -0.95 15.71
CA CYS A 76 -0.68 0.38 15.12
C CYS A 76 0.65 1.07 15.42
N GLY A 77 1.38 1.45 14.38
CA GLY A 77 2.50 2.37 14.48
C GLY A 77 2.07 3.78 14.95
N THR A 78 3.02 4.64 15.21
CA THR A 78 2.84 5.97 15.83
C THR A 78 1.78 6.84 15.12
N HIS A 79 1.66 6.73 13.79
CA HIS A 79 0.71 7.49 12.97
C HIS A 79 -0.40 6.60 12.36
N GLY A 80 -0.64 5.43 12.95
CA GLY A 80 -1.72 4.54 12.53
C GLY A 80 -1.39 3.62 11.35
N LYS A 81 -0.13 3.58 10.86
CA LYS A 81 0.31 2.58 9.90
C LYS A 81 0.24 1.20 10.57
N PRO A 82 -0.46 0.21 9.98
CA PRO A 82 -0.46 -1.13 10.52
C PRO A 82 0.91 -1.78 10.29
N GLU A 83 1.42 -2.41 11.34
CA GLU A 83 2.72 -3.08 11.38
C GLU A 83 2.56 -4.47 11.97
N LEU A 84 3.48 -5.41 11.65
CA LEU A 84 3.51 -6.73 12.25
C LEU A 84 4.20 -6.70 13.60
N SER A 85 3.61 -7.33 14.60
CA SER A 85 4.22 -7.46 15.93
C SER A 85 5.50 -8.30 15.86
N GLY A 86 6.55 -7.85 16.57
CA GLY A 86 7.77 -8.64 16.73
C GLY A 86 8.70 -8.66 15.51
N GLY A 87 8.43 -7.90 14.45
CA GLY A 87 9.26 -7.87 13.23
C GLY A 87 9.21 -9.16 12.41
N ALA A 88 8.37 -10.12 12.80
CA ALA A 88 8.12 -11.32 12.02
C ALA A 88 7.45 -10.95 10.68
N GLY A 89 7.95 -11.51 9.57
CA GLY A 89 7.36 -11.29 8.26
C GLY A 89 7.75 -9.99 7.55
N GLY A 90 8.65 -9.17 8.11
CA GLY A 90 9.12 -7.92 7.48
C GLY A 90 8.09 -6.80 7.52
N HIS A 91 8.16 -5.91 6.53
CA HIS A 91 7.28 -4.76 6.35
C HIS A 91 6.26 -5.01 5.25
N PHE A 92 5.09 -4.42 5.39
CA PHE A 92 4.06 -4.46 4.34
C PHE A 92 3.33 -3.12 4.23
N ASN A 93 2.69 -2.91 3.09
CA ASN A 93 1.73 -1.82 2.92
C ASN A 93 0.60 -2.23 1.97
N LEU A 94 -0.54 -1.57 2.08
CA LEU A 94 -1.76 -1.86 1.33
C LEU A 94 -2.29 -0.59 0.66
N SER A 95 -2.83 -0.74 -0.54
CA SER A 95 -3.59 0.30 -1.23
C SER A 95 -4.75 -0.29 -2.02
N HIS A 96 -5.74 0.52 -2.35
CA HIS A 96 -6.85 0.13 -3.22
C HIS A 96 -7.49 1.33 -3.89
N ALA A 97 -7.84 1.17 -5.16
CA ALA A 97 -8.61 2.16 -5.92
C ALA A 97 -9.47 1.47 -6.99
N GLY A 98 -10.62 2.07 -7.31
CA GLY A 98 -11.53 1.50 -8.32
C GLY A 98 -11.85 0.04 -8.03
N ASP A 99 -11.51 -0.82 -8.96
CA ASP A 99 -11.78 -2.27 -8.91
C ASP A 99 -10.55 -3.10 -8.49
N TYR A 100 -9.52 -2.46 -7.92
CA TYR A 100 -8.30 -3.17 -7.53
C TYR A 100 -7.88 -2.89 -6.09
N ALA A 101 -7.26 -3.91 -5.49
CA ALA A 101 -6.48 -3.83 -4.27
C ALA A 101 -5.05 -4.29 -4.56
N ALA A 102 -4.09 -3.71 -3.85
CA ALA A 102 -2.68 -4.03 -3.96
C ALA A 102 -2.02 -4.14 -2.59
N ALA A 103 -1.00 -4.98 -2.50
CA ALA A 103 -0.17 -5.16 -1.32
C ALA A 103 1.30 -5.23 -1.73
N VAL A 104 2.17 -4.70 -0.89
CA VAL A 104 3.62 -4.84 -1.03
C VAL A 104 4.20 -5.42 0.25
N PHE A 105 5.22 -6.27 0.11
CA PHE A 105 5.98 -6.88 1.20
C PHE A 105 7.47 -6.71 0.94
N ASP A 106 8.20 -6.34 1.98
CA ASP A 106 9.65 -6.15 1.92
C ASP A 106 10.31 -6.41 3.28
N GLU A 107 11.62 -6.58 3.28
CA GLU A 107 12.41 -6.69 4.52
C GLU A 107 12.57 -5.33 5.23
N GLY A 108 12.51 -4.23 4.48
CA GLY A 108 12.63 -2.86 4.97
C GLY A 108 11.36 -2.04 4.81
N GLU A 109 11.44 -0.77 5.21
CA GLU A 109 10.34 0.18 5.09
C GLU A 109 9.85 0.28 3.65
N VAL A 110 8.54 0.11 3.47
CA VAL A 110 7.90 0.07 2.16
C VAL A 110 6.52 0.71 2.18
N GLY A 111 6.15 1.33 1.06
CA GLY A 111 4.83 1.89 0.82
C GLY A 111 4.36 1.60 -0.60
N ILE A 112 3.07 1.46 -0.78
CA ILE A 112 2.43 1.26 -2.08
C ILE A 112 1.23 2.18 -2.23
N ASP A 113 1.05 2.70 -3.44
CA ASP A 113 -0.18 3.37 -3.80
C ASP A 113 -0.64 2.96 -5.19
N VAL A 114 -1.93 2.71 -5.33
CA VAL A 114 -2.60 2.45 -6.61
C VAL A 114 -3.76 3.42 -6.78
N GLU A 115 -3.85 4.03 -7.96
CA GLU A 115 -4.95 4.95 -8.29
C GLU A 115 -5.53 4.67 -9.67
N GLN A 116 -6.86 4.86 -9.77
CA GLN A 116 -7.58 4.75 -11.02
C GLN A 116 -7.60 6.10 -11.73
N ALA A 117 -7.30 6.10 -13.04
CA ALA A 117 -7.45 7.28 -13.88
C ALA A 117 -8.91 7.75 -13.87
N ARG A 118 -9.13 8.91 -13.30
CA ARG A 118 -10.42 9.59 -13.26
C ARG A 118 -10.20 11.09 -13.47
N ARG A 119 -11.25 11.80 -13.86
CA ARG A 119 -11.17 13.25 -13.96
C ARG A 119 -10.96 13.83 -12.56
N VAL A 120 -9.78 14.36 -12.32
CA VAL A 120 -9.42 15.08 -11.09
C VAL A 120 -9.31 16.56 -11.41
N ASN A 121 -9.83 17.39 -10.52
CA ASN A 121 -9.58 18.83 -10.63
C ASN A 121 -8.15 19.12 -10.13
N VAL A 122 -7.19 19.05 -11.04
CA VAL A 122 -5.76 19.26 -10.76
C VAL A 122 -5.51 20.61 -10.04
N ASN A 123 -6.30 21.65 -10.32
CA ASN A 123 -6.13 22.94 -9.67
C ASN A 123 -6.38 22.91 -8.16
N VAL A 124 -7.29 22.05 -7.68
CA VAL A 124 -7.55 21.88 -6.23
C VAL A 124 -6.37 21.16 -5.56
N MET A 125 -5.71 20.27 -6.29
CA MET A 125 -4.63 19.45 -5.77
C MET A 125 -3.23 20.09 -5.86
N ARG A 126 -3.10 21.22 -6.55
CA ARG A 126 -1.80 21.94 -6.75
C ARG A 126 -1.06 22.26 -5.45
N ARG A 127 -1.79 22.46 -4.36
CA ARG A 127 -1.20 22.76 -3.04
C ARG A 127 -0.44 21.57 -2.45
N GLN A 128 -0.63 20.39 -3.00
CA GLN A 128 0.01 19.15 -2.55
C GLN A 128 1.35 18.89 -3.27
N PHE A 129 1.67 19.70 -4.28
CA PHE A 129 2.87 19.53 -5.09
C PHE A 129 3.88 20.66 -4.83
N THR A 130 5.17 20.36 -5.03
CA THR A 130 6.23 21.38 -5.00
C THR A 130 6.08 22.36 -6.15
N ALA A 131 6.88 23.44 -6.16
CA ALA A 131 6.88 24.39 -7.26
C ALA A 131 7.36 23.73 -8.57
N GLU A 132 8.37 22.88 -8.48
CA GLU A 132 8.97 22.12 -9.58
C GLU A 132 7.97 21.13 -10.18
N GLU A 133 7.29 20.36 -9.33
CA GLU A 133 6.24 19.43 -9.75
C GLU A 133 5.04 20.15 -10.38
N ASN A 134 4.66 21.29 -9.85
CA ASN A 134 3.61 22.10 -10.44
C ASN A 134 4.02 22.65 -11.82
N ALA A 135 5.27 23.08 -11.99
CA ALA A 135 5.80 23.49 -13.29
C ALA A 135 5.81 22.32 -14.29
N TYR A 136 6.23 21.13 -13.84
CA TYR A 136 6.20 19.92 -14.66
C TYR A 136 4.77 19.55 -15.08
N LEU A 137 3.79 19.59 -14.18
CA LEU A 137 2.38 19.30 -14.47
C LEU A 137 1.71 20.30 -15.40
N LEU A 138 2.27 21.51 -15.60
CA LEU A 138 1.79 22.45 -16.61
C LEU A 138 2.16 22.01 -18.01
N SER A 139 3.32 21.37 -18.21
CA SER A 139 3.76 20.83 -19.50
C SER A 139 3.25 19.41 -19.74
N GLU A 140 3.13 18.61 -18.67
CA GLU A 140 2.76 17.17 -18.70
C GLU A 140 1.57 16.88 -17.78
N PRO A 141 0.35 17.33 -18.11
CA PRO A 141 -0.82 17.15 -17.24
C PRO A 141 -1.16 15.66 -16.93
N ASP A 142 -0.84 14.78 -17.87
CA ASP A 142 -1.10 13.34 -17.75
C ASP A 142 -0.19 12.67 -16.71
N ALA A 143 0.90 13.33 -16.28
CA ALA A 143 1.78 12.86 -15.22
C ALA A 143 1.18 12.99 -13.82
N PHE A 144 0.01 13.62 -13.66
CA PHE A 144 -0.62 13.87 -12.36
C PHE A 144 -0.74 12.60 -11.51
N LEU A 145 -1.31 11.52 -12.06
CA LEU A 145 -1.49 10.27 -11.31
C LEU A 145 -0.16 9.64 -10.90
N ARG A 146 0.86 9.71 -11.77
CA ARG A 146 2.20 9.23 -11.45
C ARG A 146 2.79 9.98 -10.26
N LEU A 147 2.75 11.30 -10.26
CA LEU A 147 3.28 12.08 -9.15
C LEU A 147 2.46 11.88 -7.87
N TRP A 148 1.14 11.77 -8.00
CA TRP A 148 0.25 11.52 -6.87
C TRP A 148 0.55 10.19 -6.18
N THR A 149 0.57 9.09 -6.95
CA THR A 149 0.85 7.75 -6.40
C THR A 149 2.26 7.65 -5.81
N ARG A 150 3.24 8.35 -6.40
CA ARG A 150 4.60 8.44 -5.84
C ARG A 150 4.60 9.13 -4.47
N LYS A 151 3.94 10.27 -4.33
CA LYS A 151 3.84 10.98 -3.05
C LYS A 151 3.15 10.14 -1.98
N GLU A 152 2.02 9.53 -2.31
CA GLU A 152 1.27 8.68 -1.39
C GLU A 152 2.09 7.42 -1.00
N SER A 153 2.77 6.78 -1.94
CA SER A 153 3.63 5.62 -1.63
C SER A 153 4.80 5.99 -0.72
N TYR A 154 5.42 7.16 -0.93
CA TYR A 154 6.48 7.68 -0.04
C TYR A 154 5.94 7.95 1.36
N CYS A 155 4.83 8.68 1.51
CA CYS A 155 4.22 8.92 2.82
C CYS A 155 3.86 7.63 3.56
N LYS A 156 3.40 6.61 2.83
CA LYS A 156 3.10 5.30 3.39
C LYS A 156 4.35 4.51 3.77
N ALA A 157 5.45 4.65 3.02
CA ALA A 157 6.73 4.05 3.36
C ALA A 157 7.28 4.62 4.67
N VAL A 158 7.37 5.96 4.75
CA VAL A 158 7.84 6.68 5.93
C VAL A 158 6.91 6.48 7.15
N GLY A 159 5.63 6.26 6.90
CA GLY A 159 4.64 6.00 7.96
C GLY A 159 4.12 7.23 8.68
N GLU A 160 4.46 8.45 8.24
CA GLU A 160 3.98 9.69 8.86
C GLU A 160 2.54 10.07 8.47
N GLY A 161 1.99 9.42 7.44
CA GLY A 161 0.62 9.67 6.99
C GLY A 161 0.40 11.14 6.62
N LEU A 162 -0.75 11.70 7.04
CA LEU A 162 -1.14 13.10 6.75
C LEU A 162 -0.32 14.16 7.52
N HIS A 163 0.57 13.76 8.43
CA HIS A 163 1.44 14.68 9.15
C HIS A 163 2.59 15.19 8.28
N LEU A 164 2.95 14.45 7.22
CA LEU A 164 3.95 14.88 6.26
C LEU A 164 3.30 15.76 5.16
N PRO A 165 3.63 17.08 5.09
CA PRO A 165 3.09 17.90 4.02
C PRO A 165 3.59 17.41 2.65
N LEU A 166 2.69 17.00 1.77
CA LEU A 166 3.04 16.48 0.44
C LEU A 166 3.86 17.46 -0.41
N SER A 167 3.69 18.77 -0.22
CA SER A 167 4.47 19.81 -0.91
C SER A 167 5.89 20.02 -0.35
N SER A 168 6.30 19.26 0.65
CA SER A 168 7.61 19.44 1.33
C SER A 168 8.72 18.56 0.78
N PHE A 169 8.43 17.68 -0.17
CA PHE A 169 9.40 16.81 -0.86
C PHE A 169 9.02 16.65 -2.33
N ASP A 170 9.99 16.32 -3.16
CA ASP A 170 9.82 16.15 -4.60
C ASP A 170 9.92 14.67 -5.00
N VAL A 171 9.13 14.25 -6.00
CA VAL A 171 9.07 12.88 -6.51
C VAL A 171 9.20 12.79 -8.04
N LEU A 172 9.77 13.82 -8.67
CA LEU A 172 10.02 13.83 -10.12
C LEU A 172 11.03 12.74 -10.49
N GLU A 173 12.09 12.61 -9.69
CA GLU A 173 13.12 11.58 -9.83
C GLU A 173 12.70 10.27 -9.14
N ASP A 174 13.41 9.19 -9.47
CA ASP A 174 13.17 7.88 -8.85
C ASP A 174 13.82 7.73 -7.45
N GLN A 175 14.38 8.82 -6.92
CA GLN A 175 15.01 8.89 -5.61
C GLN A 175 14.48 10.09 -4.84
N VAL A 176 14.17 9.88 -3.58
CA VAL A 176 13.73 10.92 -2.64
C VAL A 176 14.64 10.91 -1.43
N ALA A 177 15.23 12.06 -1.10
CA ALA A 177 15.98 12.19 0.14
C ALA A 177 15.07 12.00 1.34
N GLY A 178 15.42 11.08 2.22
CA GLY A 178 14.71 10.88 3.48
C GLY A 178 14.70 12.16 4.30
N ARG A 179 13.59 12.46 4.96
CA ARG A 179 13.50 13.60 5.87
C ARG A 179 13.76 13.14 7.30
N THR A 180 14.62 13.86 8.00
CA THR A 180 14.71 13.76 9.45
C THR A 180 13.45 14.35 10.07
N ALA A 181 12.90 13.68 11.08
CA ALA A 181 11.82 14.23 11.90
C ALA A 181 12.16 15.64 12.43
N PRO A 182 11.19 16.52 12.62
CA PRO A 182 11.44 17.85 13.17
C PRO A 182 12.18 17.73 14.50
N ALA A 183 13.12 18.64 14.75
CA ALA A 183 14.15 18.63 15.78
C ALA A 183 13.74 18.38 17.25
N ALA A 184 12.44 18.33 17.55
CA ALA A 184 11.93 18.04 18.90
C ALA A 184 11.93 16.53 19.27
N GLU A 185 11.99 15.62 18.29
CA GLU A 185 12.05 14.16 18.49
C GLU A 185 13.39 13.55 18.00
N ALA A 186 14.31 14.38 17.49
CA ALA A 186 15.53 13.97 16.84
C ALA A 186 16.60 13.34 17.78
N ALA A 187 16.39 13.36 19.08
CA ALA A 187 17.41 12.90 20.04
C ALA A 187 17.64 11.37 20.06
N VAL A 188 16.86 10.56 19.33
CA VAL A 188 16.94 9.08 19.34
C VAL A 188 17.11 8.45 17.95
N ARG A 189 17.03 9.23 16.84
CA ARG A 189 17.12 8.70 15.46
C ARG A 189 18.12 9.47 14.58
N GLU A 190 19.31 9.74 15.09
CA GLU A 190 20.41 10.36 14.32
C GLU A 190 21.21 9.39 13.44
N ALA A 191 20.70 8.20 13.14
CA ALA A 191 21.33 7.30 12.19
C ALA A 191 20.42 7.12 10.97
N ASP A 192 20.88 7.63 9.83
CA ASP A 192 20.35 7.48 8.48
C ASP A 192 18.98 8.13 8.22
N ALA A 193 19.01 9.40 7.80
CA ALA A 193 18.02 9.91 6.87
C ALA A 193 18.19 9.14 5.55
N GLY A 194 17.66 7.90 5.50
CA GLY A 194 17.85 6.97 4.40
C GLY A 194 17.27 7.56 3.12
N GLN A 195 17.91 7.27 2.01
CA GLN A 195 17.39 7.57 0.70
C GLN A 195 16.24 6.60 0.39
N PHE A 196 15.12 7.11 -0.11
CA PHE A 196 14.02 6.30 -0.61
C PHE A 196 14.03 6.24 -2.13
N TYR A 197 13.58 5.12 -2.65
CA TYR A 197 13.55 4.82 -4.09
C TYR A 197 12.12 4.57 -4.51
N LEU A 198 11.77 5.09 -5.68
CA LEU A 198 10.43 5.03 -6.26
C LEU A 198 10.43 4.17 -7.52
N TYR A 199 9.42 3.34 -7.65
CA TYR A 199 9.11 2.61 -8.88
C TYR A 199 7.65 2.85 -9.24
N THR A 200 7.36 3.11 -10.51
CA THR A 200 5.99 3.37 -10.98
C THR A 200 5.71 2.60 -12.25
N GLU A 201 4.55 1.97 -12.30
CA GLU A 201 4.09 1.26 -13.50
C GLU A 201 2.59 1.41 -13.73
N VAL A 202 2.14 0.97 -14.90
CA VAL A 202 0.73 0.86 -15.31
C VAL A 202 0.37 -0.62 -15.39
N PRO A 203 0.05 -1.28 -14.26
CA PRO A 203 -0.19 -2.72 -14.20
C PRO A 203 -1.41 -3.14 -15.01
N VAL A 204 -2.38 -2.25 -15.13
CA VAL A 204 -3.62 -2.42 -15.90
C VAL A 204 -3.98 -1.07 -16.54
N LYS A 205 -4.52 -1.10 -17.75
CA LYS A 205 -4.98 0.12 -18.44
C LYS A 205 -5.91 0.95 -17.55
N GLY A 206 -5.55 2.21 -17.36
CA GLY A 206 -6.31 3.16 -16.55
C GLY A 206 -5.99 3.12 -15.05
N TYR A 207 -4.94 2.41 -14.64
CA TYR A 207 -4.43 2.41 -13.28
C TYR A 207 -2.94 2.74 -13.25
N VAL A 208 -2.52 3.49 -12.26
CA VAL A 208 -1.11 3.76 -11.97
C VAL A 208 -0.81 3.22 -10.57
N LEU A 209 0.30 2.51 -10.45
CA LEU A 209 0.78 1.95 -9.20
C LEU A 209 2.19 2.44 -8.96
N SER A 210 2.45 2.95 -7.75
CA SER A 210 3.80 3.30 -7.30
C SER A 210 4.16 2.56 -6.03
N VAL A 211 5.43 2.15 -5.96
CA VAL A 211 6.05 1.57 -4.78
C VAL A 211 7.21 2.45 -4.33
N CYS A 212 7.37 2.60 -3.03
CA CYS A 212 8.48 3.32 -2.40
C CYS A 212 9.16 2.41 -1.38
N ALA A 213 10.49 2.35 -1.39
CA ALA A 213 11.28 1.54 -0.45
C ALA A 213 12.56 2.24 -0.02
N GLY A 214 13.09 1.89 1.15
CA GLY A 214 14.35 2.38 1.69
C GLY A 214 15.61 1.81 1.00
N HIS A 215 15.47 1.10 -0.10
CA HIS A 215 16.58 0.53 -0.88
C HIS A 215 16.26 0.57 -2.40
N PRO A 216 17.27 0.49 -3.29
CA PRO A 216 17.07 0.52 -4.73
C PRO A 216 16.10 -0.57 -5.21
N ILE A 217 15.15 -0.18 -6.08
CA ILE A 217 14.15 -1.10 -6.67
C ILE A 217 14.62 -1.48 -8.07
N THR A 218 15.12 -2.70 -8.25
CA THR A 218 15.68 -3.20 -9.52
C THR A 218 14.68 -4.04 -10.33
N GLY A 219 13.43 -3.61 -10.35
CA GLY A 219 12.32 -4.32 -10.97
C GLY A 219 11.37 -4.86 -9.91
N CYS A 220 10.09 -4.67 -10.14
CA CYS A 220 9.06 -5.00 -9.16
C CYS A 220 7.82 -5.52 -9.91
N PRO A 221 7.89 -6.74 -10.49
CA PRO A 221 6.77 -7.28 -11.23
C PRO A 221 5.55 -7.41 -10.33
N VAL A 222 4.41 -6.89 -10.79
CA VAL A 222 3.14 -7.05 -10.09
C VAL A 222 2.58 -8.44 -10.36
N GLU A 223 2.47 -9.24 -9.31
CA GLU A 223 1.82 -10.53 -9.33
C GLU A 223 0.29 -10.34 -9.26
N ASN A 224 -0.42 -10.79 -10.31
CA ASN A 224 -1.87 -10.78 -10.31
C ASN A 224 -2.41 -12.01 -9.58
N VAL A 225 -3.15 -11.79 -8.50
CA VAL A 225 -3.72 -12.82 -7.63
C VAL A 225 -5.20 -13.02 -7.99
N ASP A 226 -5.57 -14.26 -8.33
CA ASP A 226 -6.97 -14.63 -8.55
C ASP A 226 -7.64 -15.02 -7.22
N LEU A 227 -8.59 -14.20 -6.76
CA LEU A 227 -9.30 -14.43 -5.50
C LEU A 227 -10.06 -15.76 -5.45
N ARG A 228 -10.45 -16.33 -6.61
CA ARG A 228 -11.13 -17.63 -6.67
C ARG A 228 -10.22 -18.81 -6.34
N LYS A 229 -8.90 -18.58 -6.47
CA LYS A 229 -7.88 -19.62 -6.27
C LYS A 229 -6.97 -19.35 -5.08
N LEU A 230 -7.25 -18.26 -4.36
CA LEU A 230 -6.34 -17.70 -3.38
C LEU A 230 -5.93 -18.70 -2.29
N PHE A 231 -6.87 -19.56 -1.89
CA PHE A 231 -6.67 -20.54 -0.83
C PHE A 231 -7.00 -21.96 -1.29
N ASP A 232 -7.00 -22.23 -2.61
CA ASP A 232 -7.17 -23.58 -3.14
C ASP A 232 -6.06 -24.48 -2.62
N GLY A 233 -6.43 -25.55 -1.93
CA GLY A 233 -5.49 -26.51 -1.34
C GLY A 233 -4.98 -26.17 0.05
N ILE A 234 -5.49 -25.12 0.69
CA ILE A 234 -5.23 -24.79 2.10
C ILE A 234 -6.50 -25.13 2.90
N SER A 235 -6.72 -26.39 3.14
CA SER A 235 -7.77 -26.91 4.03
C SER A 235 -7.13 -27.61 5.23
#